data_f2f809f0cf9f0cde59c7e8a6d2c4eb30
#
_entry.id   f2f809f0cf9f0cde59c7e8a6d2c4eb30
#
_cell.length_a   1.000
_cell.length_b   1.000
_cell.length_c   1.000
_cell.angle_alpha   90.00
_cell.angle_beta   90.00
_cell.angle_gamma   90.00
#
_symmetry.space_group_name_H-M   'P 1'
#
loop_
_entity.id
_entity.type
_entity.pdbx_description
1 polymer ?
#
loop_
_entity_poly.entity_id
_entity_poly.type
_entity_poly.pdbx_seq_one_letter_code
_entity_poly.pdbx_strand_id
1 'polypeptide(L)'
;MSGKDKKSTEKNKSTEKKNDKTKKSKKPKKLWQKILRVVLIILGVILLLVGGFFGWLTINEYRPKAVEKVKVDTTQGEGKKLKKGDSIKVFTWNFGFGQLGDNADFFMDGGKKVMPSSKERVDVNIAGFQGSMSSLNPDVIFIQEIDRDSKRSYHIDQYEKMHEQYPILASTADSEDKDFNGYVSTFAYNMKSKFIPYPVSEPIGKVESGIATFSKYQTSSAERISLPESFSWPKKTVNFKRCLLVNRTPVYDKDGNDTGKELVFVNMHLEGYDENNGRKKQTNKMIDFIKKEYAKGNYVIAGGDFNQTFSNVDSSMYPFHDELKDLYEPQTLDVNDVGSDFTCYMDNTNPTCRSLDKVYKDADTTNFQYYLIDGFIVSNNLKVESVNTYNSYFAPCDHNPVMIHVTIEE
;
A
#
# COMPACT_ATOMS: atom_id res chain seq x y z
N MET A 1 -57.45 -44.35 -106.02
CA MET A 1 -56.34 -45.19 -106.42
C MET A 1 -55.24 -45.10 -105.38
N SER A 2 -55.12 -46.10 -104.71
CA SER A 2 -53.90 -46.91 -104.48
C SER A 2 -52.85 -46.18 -103.60
N GLY A 3 -52.35 -46.61 -102.59
CA GLY A 3 -52.27 -47.91 -101.92
C GLY A 3 -51.08 -47.85 -100.95
N LYS A 4 -51.22 -48.51 -99.85
CA LYS A 4 -50.23 -49.39 -99.23
C LYS A 4 -48.83 -48.78 -98.92
N ASP A 5 -48.10 -49.16 -97.90
CA ASP A 5 -48.17 -50.13 -96.79
C ASP A 5 -46.91 -49.90 -95.85
N LYS A 6 -47.13 -50.15 -94.59
CA LYS A 6 -46.29 -50.87 -93.63
C LYS A 6 -44.76 -50.59 -93.51
N LYS A 7 -44.14 -50.42 -92.42
CA LYS A 7 -43.69 -51.33 -91.34
C LYS A 7 -42.72 -50.65 -90.39
N SER A 8 -43.02 -50.75 -89.12
CA SER A 8 -42.29 -51.03 -87.89
C SER A 8 -40.76 -51.09 -87.95
N THR A 9 -40.15 -50.47 -86.99
CA THR A 9 -39.14 -51.11 -86.05
C THR A 9 -38.86 -50.26 -84.83
N GLU A 10 -38.98 -50.94 -83.71
CA GLU A 10 -38.52 -50.48 -82.35
C GLU A 10 -37.04 -50.21 -82.34
N LYS A 11 -36.59 -49.19 -81.54
CA LYS A 11 -35.39 -49.32 -80.72
C LYS A 11 -35.30 -48.24 -79.62
N ASN A 12 -35.26 -48.76 -78.43
CA ASN A 12 -34.56 -48.30 -77.20
C ASN A 12 -34.46 -46.81 -76.90
N LYS A 13 -35.27 -46.41 -75.90
CA LYS A 13 -35.06 -45.24 -75.08
C LYS A 13 -34.08 -45.57 -73.93
N SER A 14 -32.85 -45.04 -73.94
CA SER A 14 -32.00 -44.86 -72.77
C SER A 14 -32.48 -43.65 -71.94
N THR A 15 -32.92 -43.91 -70.75
CA THR A 15 -33.36 -42.95 -69.78
C THR A 15 -32.15 -42.22 -69.16
N GLU A 16 -31.82 -41.03 -69.57
CA GLU A 16 -30.99 -40.06 -68.85
C GLU A 16 -31.77 -39.49 -67.67
N LYS A 17 -31.43 -39.95 -66.48
CA LYS A 17 -31.86 -39.29 -65.23
C LYS A 17 -31.13 -37.95 -65.10
N LYS A 18 -31.78 -36.83 -65.43
CA LYS A 18 -31.33 -35.50 -65.01
C LYS A 18 -31.48 -35.33 -63.47
N ASN A 19 -30.33 -35.32 -62.76
CA ASN A 19 -30.24 -34.94 -61.36
C ASN A 19 -30.53 -33.46 -61.22
N ASP A 20 -31.77 -33.12 -60.95
CA ASP A 20 -32.18 -31.74 -60.59
C ASP A 20 -31.83 -31.50 -59.11
N LYS A 21 -30.59 -31.04 -58.88
CA LYS A 21 -30.19 -30.51 -57.58
C LYS A 21 -30.90 -29.15 -57.39
N THR A 22 -32.07 -29.21 -56.82
CA THR A 22 -32.76 -28.00 -56.33
C THR A 22 -31.89 -27.33 -55.30
N LYS A 23 -31.13 -26.27 -55.65
CA LYS A 23 -30.51 -25.32 -54.75
C LYS A 23 -31.63 -24.68 -53.96
N LYS A 24 -31.77 -25.10 -52.65
CA LYS A 24 -32.66 -24.42 -51.71
C LYS A 24 -32.22 -22.96 -51.61
N SER A 25 -32.96 -22.04 -52.26
CA SER A 25 -32.72 -20.61 -52.11
C SER A 25 -32.95 -20.22 -50.63
N LYS A 26 -31.87 -19.82 -49.96
CA LYS A 26 -32.00 -19.28 -48.60
C LYS A 26 -32.84 -18.02 -48.66
N LYS A 27 -34.02 -18.00 -48.03
CA LYS A 27 -34.88 -16.81 -47.92
C LYS A 27 -34.04 -15.65 -47.39
N PRO A 28 -34.15 -14.45 -47.95
CA PRO A 28 -33.41 -13.29 -47.46
C PRO A 28 -33.79 -13.03 -46.00
N LYS A 29 -32.78 -12.98 -45.10
CA LYS A 29 -33.01 -12.66 -43.69
C LYS A 29 -33.60 -11.24 -43.61
N LYS A 30 -34.67 -11.08 -42.82
CA LYS A 30 -35.26 -9.76 -42.56
C LYS A 30 -34.18 -8.81 -42.01
N LEU A 31 -34.24 -7.52 -42.37
CA LEU A 31 -33.23 -6.51 -41.99
C LEU A 31 -32.93 -6.51 -40.49
N TRP A 32 -33.95 -6.63 -39.63
CA TRP A 32 -33.79 -6.70 -38.18
C TRP A 32 -32.94 -7.89 -37.72
N GLN A 33 -32.98 -9.05 -38.41
CA GLN A 33 -32.16 -10.23 -38.09
C GLN A 33 -30.69 -10.01 -38.43
N LYS A 34 -30.39 -9.18 -39.44
CA LYS A 34 -29.02 -8.79 -39.77
C LYS A 34 -28.47 -7.82 -38.70
N ILE A 35 -29.28 -6.82 -38.32
CA ILE A 35 -28.96 -5.86 -37.25
C ILE A 35 -28.71 -6.60 -35.91
N LEU A 36 -29.65 -7.47 -35.51
CA LEU A 36 -29.50 -8.26 -34.27
C LEU A 36 -28.20 -9.10 -34.26
N ARG A 37 -27.86 -9.73 -35.42
CA ARG A 37 -26.61 -10.50 -35.52
C ARG A 37 -25.38 -9.61 -35.33
N VAL A 38 -25.35 -8.40 -35.94
CA VAL A 38 -24.25 -7.43 -35.77
C VAL A 38 -24.15 -6.99 -34.32
N VAL A 39 -25.27 -6.65 -33.68
CA VAL A 39 -25.30 -6.26 -32.26
C VAL A 39 -24.76 -7.41 -31.37
N LEU A 40 -25.20 -8.64 -31.62
CA LEU A 40 -24.71 -9.80 -30.83
C LEU A 40 -23.21 -10.06 -31.05
N ILE A 41 -22.69 -9.85 -32.25
CA ILE A 41 -21.25 -9.95 -32.54
C ILE A 41 -20.49 -8.86 -31.78
N ILE A 42 -20.97 -7.60 -31.84
CA ILE A 42 -20.34 -6.48 -31.09
C ILE A 42 -20.35 -6.76 -29.59
N LEU A 43 -21.49 -7.19 -29.03
CA LEU A 43 -21.57 -7.57 -27.61
C LEU A 43 -20.62 -8.71 -27.28
N GLY A 44 -20.53 -9.74 -28.13
CA GLY A 44 -19.60 -10.85 -27.98
C GLY A 44 -18.14 -10.39 -27.97
N VAL A 45 -17.76 -9.50 -28.87
CA VAL A 45 -16.41 -8.88 -28.91
C VAL A 45 -16.14 -8.08 -27.64
N ILE A 46 -17.10 -7.24 -27.21
CA ILE A 46 -16.96 -6.46 -25.97
C ILE A 46 -16.75 -7.40 -24.75
N LEU A 47 -17.57 -8.45 -24.64
CA LEU A 47 -17.45 -9.43 -23.55
C LEU A 47 -16.09 -10.15 -23.58
N LEU A 48 -15.58 -10.48 -24.75
CA LEU A 48 -14.25 -11.10 -24.90
C LEU A 48 -13.14 -10.12 -24.48
N LEU A 49 -13.22 -8.85 -24.85
CA LEU A 49 -12.24 -7.82 -24.48
C LEU A 49 -12.27 -7.58 -22.97
N VAL A 50 -13.46 -7.40 -22.40
CA VAL A 50 -13.64 -7.18 -20.95
C VAL A 50 -13.19 -8.42 -20.15
N GLY A 51 -13.62 -9.61 -20.56
CA GLY A 51 -13.21 -10.87 -19.92
C GLY A 51 -11.70 -11.11 -20.04
N GLY A 52 -11.11 -10.83 -21.20
CA GLY A 52 -9.68 -10.90 -21.44
C GLY A 52 -8.90 -9.93 -20.56
N PHE A 53 -9.40 -8.71 -20.41
CA PHE A 53 -8.79 -7.70 -19.54
C PHE A 53 -8.81 -8.12 -18.05
N PHE A 54 -9.95 -8.55 -17.53
CA PHE A 54 -10.02 -9.05 -16.13
C PHE A 54 -9.21 -10.35 -15.94
N GLY A 55 -9.17 -11.21 -16.95
CA GLY A 55 -8.29 -12.37 -16.95
C GLY A 55 -6.82 -11.97 -16.86
N TRP A 56 -6.39 -10.98 -17.64
CA TRP A 56 -5.04 -10.44 -17.61
C TRP A 56 -4.69 -9.82 -16.23
N LEU A 57 -5.60 -9.03 -15.63
CA LEU A 57 -5.42 -8.50 -14.28
C LEU A 57 -5.26 -9.61 -13.25
N THR A 58 -6.08 -10.67 -13.34
CA THR A 58 -6.05 -11.82 -12.43
C THR A 58 -4.75 -12.62 -12.53
N ILE A 59 -4.24 -12.82 -13.75
CA ILE A 59 -2.98 -13.53 -13.99
C ILE A 59 -1.78 -12.72 -13.46
N ASN A 60 -1.85 -11.40 -13.57
CA ASN A 60 -0.78 -10.49 -13.13
C ASN A 60 -0.95 -9.96 -11.70
N GLU A 61 -1.94 -10.47 -10.95
CA GLU A 61 -2.14 -10.10 -9.54
C GLU A 61 -0.91 -10.44 -8.71
N TYR A 62 -0.42 -9.46 -7.94
CA TYR A 62 0.61 -9.70 -6.93
C TYR A 62 0.06 -10.57 -5.81
N ARG A 63 0.68 -11.72 -5.58
CA ARG A 63 0.25 -12.72 -4.58
C ARG A 63 1.42 -13.11 -3.68
N PRO A 64 1.73 -12.27 -2.68
CA PRO A 64 2.81 -12.58 -1.74
C PRO A 64 2.45 -13.79 -0.87
N LYS A 65 3.48 -14.48 -0.38
CA LYS A 65 3.30 -15.57 0.59
C LYS A 65 2.82 -15.02 1.93
N ALA A 66 2.28 -15.91 2.77
CA ALA A 66 1.83 -15.55 4.12
C ALA A 66 2.97 -14.94 4.97
N VAL A 67 4.18 -15.48 4.83
CA VAL A 67 5.42 -14.97 5.42
C VAL A 67 6.53 -15.07 4.38
N GLU A 68 7.29 -13.99 4.22
CA GLU A 68 8.43 -13.90 3.32
C GLU A 68 9.62 -13.32 4.08
N LYS A 69 10.80 -13.92 3.92
CA LYS A 69 12.05 -13.30 4.39
C LYS A 69 12.31 -12.02 3.59
N VAL A 70 12.70 -10.97 4.29
CA VAL A 70 13.08 -9.70 3.71
C VAL A 70 14.60 -9.58 3.77
N LYS A 71 15.21 -9.07 2.68
CA LYS A 71 16.64 -8.75 2.68
C LYS A 71 16.91 -7.65 3.70
N VAL A 72 17.85 -7.92 4.60
CA VAL A 72 18.46 -6.89 5.45
C VAL A 72 19.61 -6.29 4.64
N ASP A 73 19.51 -5.02 4.31
CA ASP A 73 20.53 -4.32 3.53
C ASP A 73 21.47 -3.56 4.47
N THR A 74 22.73 -3.95 4.45
CA THR A 74 23.82 -3.39 5.28
C THR A 74 24.84 -2.64 4.45
N THR A 75 24.54 -2.34 3.18
CA THR A 75 25.49 -1.66 2.30
C THR A 75 25.83 -0.23 2.73
N GLN A 76 24.93 0.39 3.52
CA GLN A 76 25.12 1.73 4.09
C GLN A 76 25.51 1.70 5.59
N GLY A 77 25.74 0.53 6.17
CA GLY A 77 26.17 0.34 7.54
C GLY A 77 25.68 -0.97 8.13
N GLU A 78 26.36 -1.48 9.12
CA GLU A 78 25.99 -2.73 9.83
C GLU A 78 25.07 -2.48 11.04
N GLY A 79 24.95 -1.23 11.46
CA GLY A 79 24.26 -0.84 12.67
C GLY A 79 25.04 -1.18 13.95
N LYS A 80 24.74 -0.45 15.02
CA LYS A 80 25.34 -0.66 16.35
C LYS A 80 24.57 -1.72 17.14
N LYS A 81 25.21 -2.29 18.17
CA LYS A 81 24.54 -3.19 19.12
C LYS A 81 23.54 -2.40 19.96
N LEU A 82 22.36 -2.96 20.16
CA LEU A 82 21.36 -2.44 21.08
C LEU A 82 21.56 -3.04 22.48
N LYS A 83 21.71 -2.20 23.50
CA LYS A 83 21.98 -2.63 24.86
C LYS A 83 20.85 -2.26 25.82
N LYS A 84 20.71 -2.99 26.90
CA LYS A 84 19.92 -2.55 28.04
C LYS A 84 20.43 -1.21 28.56
N GLY A 85 19.50 -0.30 28.85
CA GLY A 85 19.79 1.08 29.22
C GLY A 85 19.83 2.05 28.03
N ASP A 86 19.87 1.53 26.78
CA ASP A 86 19.82 2.39 25.60
C ASP A 86 18.46 3.07 25.47
N SER A 87 18.53 4.32 25.08
CA SER A 87 17.40 5.18 24.76
C SER A 87 17.25 5.24 23.23
N ILE A 88 16.04 5.02 22.75
CA ILE A 88 15.75 4.79 21.33
C ILE A 88 14.65 5.76 20.85
N LYS A 89 14.93 6.51 19.82
CA LYS A 89 13.94 7.33 19.12
C LYS A 89 13.40 6.55 17.91
N VAL A 90 12.13 6.13 17.97
CA VAL A 90 11.45 5.47 16.86
C VAL A 90 10.50 6.45 16.20
N PHE A 91 10.66 6.62 14.93
CA PHE A 91 9.96 7.60 14.10
C PHE A 91 9.07 6.88 13.09
N THR A 92 7.87 7.37 12.85
CA THR A 92 6.99 6.89 11.78
C THR A 92 6.47 8.01 10.92
N TRP A 93 6.43 7.79 9.62
CA TRP A 93 5.88 8.74 8.64
C TRP A 93 5.34 8.04 7.41
N ASN A 94 4.08 8.29 7.09
CA ASN A 94 3.52 7.95 5.79
C ASN A 94 3.97 9.00 4.76
N PHE A 95 4.64 8.59 3.68
CA PHE A 95 5.25 9.48 2.68
C PHE A 95 4.29 9.93 1.57
N GLY A 96 3.06 9.43 1.55
CA GLY A 96 2.08 9.78 0.51
C GLY A 96 2.66 9.60 -0.90
N PHE A 97 3.47 8.55 -1.11
CA PHE A 97 4.16 8.26 -2.39
C PHE A 97 5.06 9.40 -2.90
N GLY A 98 5.46 10.33 -2.03
CA GLY A 98 6.17 11.56 -2.39
C GLY A 98 5.34 12.53 -3.24
N GLN A 99 4.01 12.37 -3.31
CA GLN A 99 3.15 13.16 -4.19
C GLN A 99 2.14 14.05 -3.47
N LEU A 100 1.80 13.74 -2.20
CA LEU A 100 0.65 14.31 -1.49
C LEU A 100 1.03 15.54 -0.62
N GLY A 101 1.98 16.35 -1.09
CA GLY A 101 2.40 17.57 -0.41
C GLY A 101 1.30 18.66 -0.38
N ASP A 102 1.65 19.84 0.16
CA ASP A 102 0.72 20.95 0.41
C ASP A 102 -0.04 21.43 -0.84
N ASN A 103 0.50 21.23 -2.03
CA ASN A 103 -0.09 21.60 -3.32
C ASN A 103 -0.93 20.50 -3.98
N ALA A 104 -1.14 19.38 -3.29
CA ALA A 104 -1.87 18.22 -3.80
C ALA A 104 -3.29 18.13 -3.22
N ASP A 105 -4.20 17.66 -4.04
CA ASP A 105 -5.46 17.01 -3.74
C ASP A 105 -5.41 15.61 -4.33
N PHE A 106 -6.29 14.68 -3.90
CA PHE A 106 -6.29 13.31 -4.41
C PHE A 106 -7.70 12.83 -4.75
N PHE A 107 -7.85 12.24 -5.93
CA PHE A 107 -9.17 11.88 -6.47
C PHE A 107 -9.93 10.84 -5.63
N MET A 108 -9.25 9.98 -4.90
CA MET A 108 -9.90 8.99 -4.03
C MET A 108 -10.48 9.62 -2.76
N ASP A 109 -9.97 10.75 -2.35
CA ASP A 109 -10.37 11.49 -1.15
C ASP A 109 -11.24 12.72 -1.49
N GLY A 110 -11.89 12.70 -2.65
CA GLY A 110 -12.78 13.78 -3.08
C GLY A 110 -12.11 14.89 -3.91
N GLY A 111 -10.80 14.87 -4.06
CA GLY A 111 -10.04 15.75 -4.94
C GLY A 111 -10.15 15.38 -6.42
N LYS A 112 -9.21 15.84 -7.23
CA LYS A 112 -9.27 15.66 -8.71
C LYS A 112 -8.00 15.03 -9.27
N LYS A 113 -6.85 15.22 -8.63
CA LYS A 113 -5.54 14.81 -9.16
C LYS A 113 -5.25 13.34 -8.90
N VAL A 114 -4.50 12.74 -9.83
CA VAL A 114 -3.98 11.38 -9.73
C VAL A 114 -2.47 11.41 -9.52
N MET A 115 -1.81 12.44 -10.06
CA MET A 115 -0.36 12.62 -10.03
C MET A 115 0.01 13.97 -9.41
N PRO A 116 1.22 14.11 -8.85
CA PRO A 116 1.74 15.40 -8.42
C PRO A 116 1.93 16.34 -9.63
N SER A 117 2.12 17.62 -9.35
CA SER A 117 2.23 18.66 -10.38
C SER A 117 3.43 18.46 -11.32
N SER A 118 4.54 17.88 -10.84
CA SER A 118 5.71 17.57 -11.65
C SER A 118 6.65 16.57 -10.95
N LYS A 119 7.63 16.06 -11.70
CA LYS A 119 8.71 15.21 -11.18
C LYS A 119 9.55 15.95 -10.13
N GLU A 120 9.85 17.21 -10.38
CA GLU A 120 10.64 18.08 -9.49
C GLU A 120 9.93 18.26 -8.15
N ARG A 121 8.57 18.28 -8.15
CA ARG A 121 7.82 18.35 -6.90
C ARG A 121 8.02 17.09 -6.05
N VAL A 122 8.08 15.92 -6.65
CA VAL A 122 8.40 14.67 -5.92
C VAL A 122 9.79 14.75 -5.30
N ASP A 123 10.79 15.27 -6.04
CA ASP A 123 12.14 15.45 -5.52
C ASP A 123 12.18 16.46 -4.35
N VAL A 124 11.43 17.56 -4.44
CA VAL A 124 11.27 18.54 -3.34
C VAL A 124 10.63 17.90 -2.11
N ASN A 125 9.59 17.09 -2.28
CA ASN A 125 8.95 16.39 -1.17
C ASN A 125 9.92 15.40 -0.50
N ILE A 126 10.67 14.61 -1.30
CA ILE A 126 11.70 13.70 -0.76
C ILE A 126 12.76 14.46 0.03
N ALA A 127 13.24 15.58 -0.48
CA ALA A 127 14.19 16.43 0.25
C ALA A 127 13.60 16.97 1.56
N GLY A 128 12.32 17.30 1.58
CA GLY A 128 11.58 17.72 2.79
C GLY A 128 11.55 16.61 3.85
N PHE A 129 11.29 15.37 3.46
CA PHE A 129 11.36 14.20 4.35
C PHE A 129 12.77 14.04 4.93
N GLN A 130 13.79 14.03 4.07
CA GLN A 130 15.18 13.85 4.48
C GLN A 130 15.63 14.96 5.44
N GLY A 131 15.28 16.22 5.16
CA GLY A 131 15.61 17.34 6.02
C GLY A 131 14.95 17.25 7.40
N SER A 132 13.67 16.91 7.47
CA SER A 132 12.95 16.72 8.74
C SER A 132 13.54 15.57 9.56
N MET A 133 13.80 14.44 8.95
CA MET A 133 14.41 13.29 9.62
C MET A 133 15.84 13.60 10.10
N SER A 134 16.64 14.30 9.31
CA SER A 134 17.99 14.71 9.73
C SER A 134 17.95 15.66 10.94
N SER A 135 16.97 16.57 10.97
CA SER A 135 16.79 17.51 12.09
C SER A 135 16.35 16.81 13.38
N LEU A 136 15.48 15.80 13.27
CA LEU A 136 14.94 15.05 14.42
C LEU A 136 15.87 13.91 14.86
N ASN A 137 16.75 13.46 14.00
CA ASN A 137 17.77 12.46 14.25
C ASN A 137 17.23 11.17 14.92
N PRO A 138 16.25 10.46 14.30
CA PRO A 138 15.73 9.22 14.84
C PRO A 138 16.74 8.08 14.76
N ASP A 139 16.61 7.09 15.65
CA ASP A 139 17.41 5.87 15.62
C ASP A 139 16.80 4.79 14.75
N VAL A 140 15.45 4.75 14.71
CA VAL A 140 14.70 3.82 13.86
C VAL A 140 13.59 4.59 13.13
N ILE A 141 13.42 4.32 11.85
CA ILE A 141 12.48 5.03 10.98
C ILE A 141 11.56 4.02 10.30
N PHE A 142 10.26 4.18 10.51
CA PHE A 142 9.20 3.45 9.80
C PHE A 142 8.62 4.36 8.73
N ILE A 143 8.67 3.92 7.48
CA ILE A 143 8.12 4.66 6.35
C ILE A 143 7.01 3.83 5.72
N GLN A 144 5.88 4.46 5.48
CA GLN A 144 4.78 3.90 4.70
C GLN A 144 4.65 4.64 3.38
N GLU A 145 3.94 4.07 2.42
CA GLU A 145 3.68 4.66 1.10
C GLU A 145 4.93 5.15 0.37
N ILE A 146 5.95 4.29 0.29
CA ILE A 146 7.19 4.58 -0.41
C ILE A 146 7.26 3.79 -1.73
N ASP A 147 7.34 4.49 -2.85
CA ASP A 147 7.38 3.92 -4.19
C ASP A 147 8.79 3.50 -4.61
N ARG A 148 8.86 2.39 -5.39
CA ARG A 148 10.07 1.96 -6.10
C ARG A 148 10.00 2.30 -7.59
N ASP A 149 8.88 1.93 -8.24
CA ASP A 149 8.68 2.15 -9.67
C ASP A 149 7.18 2.31 -9.95
N SER A 150 6.68 3.52 -9.76
CA SER A 150 5.26 3.85 -9.95
C SER A 150 5.08 5.02 -10.90
N LYS A 151 4.11 4.91 -11.83
CA LYS A 151 3.76 6.01 -12.74
C LYS A 151 3.39 7.27 -11.95
N ARG A 152 2.61 7.12 -10.86
CA ARG A 152 2.12 8.24 -10.03
C ARG A 152 3.24 9.06 -9.40
N SER A 153 4.44 8.51 -9.24
CA SER A 153 5.63 9.18 -8.71
C SER A 153 6.75 9.32 -9.76
N TYR A 154 6.38 9.38 -11.06
CA TYR A 154 7.30 9.53 -12.18
C TYR A 154 8.42 8.48 -12.24
N HIS A 155 8.13 7.25 -11.78
CA HIS A 155 9.09 6.14 -11.73
C HIS A 155 10.35 6.44 -10.89
N ILE A 156 10.22 7.35 -9.91
CA ILE A 156 11.31 7.63 -8.96
C ILE A 156 11.38 6.50 -7.93
N ASP A 157 12.53 5.86 -7.81
CA ASP A 157 12.81 4.93 -6.72
C ASP A 157 13.09 5.72 -5.43
N GLN A 158 12.03 5.96 -4.65
CA GLN A 158 12.09 6.74 -3.42
C GLN A 158 12.85 6.00 -2.33
N TYR A 159 12.69 4.66 -2.26
CA TYR A 159 13.45 3.86 -1.32
C TYR A 159 14.95 3.94 -1.59
N GLU A 160 15.38 3.82 -2.86
CA GLU A 160 16.79 3.91 -3.21
C GLU A 160 17.37 5.29 -2.88
N LYS A 161 16.62 6.37 -3.17
CA LYS A 161 17.03 7.72 -2.77
C LYS A 161 17.20 7.85 -1.25
N MET A 162 16.29 7.28 -0.47
CA MET A 162 16.42 7.27 1.00
C MET A 162 17.61 6.41 1.42
N HIS A 163 17.78 5.24 0.82
CA HIS A 163 18.85 4.30 1.14
C HIS A 163 20.24 4.88 0.87
N GLU A 164 20.42 5.57 -0.27
CA GLU A 164 21.72 6.13 -0.66
C GLU A 164 22.02 7.48 0.00
N GLN A 165 21.03 8.35 0.13
CA GLN A 165 21.25 9.76 0.49
C GLN A 165 21.05 10.05 1.97
N TYR A 166 20.07 9.44 2.62
CA TYR A 166 19.75 9.75 4.00
C TYR A 166 20.86 9.39 4.99
N PRO A 167 21.56 8.24 4.89
CA PRO A 167 22.68 7.92 5.78
C PRO A 167 23.80 8.96 5.74
N ILE A 168 24.04 9.56 4.57
CA ILE A 168 25.05 10.63 4.41
C ILE A 168 24.60 11.89 5.17
N LEU A 169 23.33 12.27 5.04
CA LEU A 169 22.78 13.43 5.74
C LEU A 169 22.74 13.21 7.27
N ALA A 170 22.35 12.00 7.70
CA ALA A 170 22.28 11.65 9.11
C ALA A 170 23.67 11.61 9.75
N SER A 171 24.71 11.16 9.05
CA SER A 171 26.08 11.11 9.56
C SER A 171 26.65 12.48 9.96
N THR A 172 26.14 13.55 9.34
CA THR A 172 26.52 14.93 9.71
C THR A 172 25.83 15.41 11.02
N ALA A 173 24.65 14.84 11.34
CA ALA A 173 23.93 15.13 12.58
C ALA A 173 24.43 14.29 13.76
N ASP A 174 24.95 13.08 13.49
CA ASP A 174 25.44 12.12 14.49
C ASP A 174 26.99 12.19 14.70
N SER A 175 27.63 13.29 14.38
CA SER A 175 29.08 13.43 14.51
C SER A 175 29.63 13.18 15.92
N GLU A 176 28.76 13.16 16.95
CA GLU A 176 29.11 12.88 18.33
C GLU A 176 28.88 11.41 18.76
N ASP A 177 28.09 10.63 17.99
CA ASP A 177 27.88 9.20 18.26
C ASP A 177 29.02 8.37 17.64
N LYS A 178 30.02 8.05 18.45
CA LYS A 178 31.22 7.29 18.02
C LYS A 178 30.90 5.87 17.60
N ASP A 179 29.77 5.33 18.01
CA ASP A 179 29.32 3.97 17.69
C ASP A 179 28.40 3.95 16.46
N PHE A 180 28.06 5.12 15.89
CA PHE A 180 27.24 5.19 14.70
C PHE A 180 27.99 4.57 13.51
N ASN A 181 27.42 3.53 12.95
CA ASN A 181 27.95 2.77 11.82
C ASN A 181 26.90 2.65 10.70
N GLY A 182 26.30 3.78 10.34
CA GLY A 182 25.29 3.87 9.29
C GLY A 182 23.93 3.25 9.63
N TYR A 183 23.09 3.15 8.63
CA TYR A 183 21.75 2.57 8.74
C TYR A 183 21.67 1.22 8.04
N VAL A 184 21.10 0.26 8.77
CA VAL A 184 20.56 -0.99 8.18
C VAL A 184 19.19 -0.69 7.62
N SER A 185 18.84 -1.18 6.44
CA SER A 185 17.52 -0.95 5.86
C SER A 185 16.83 -2.23 5.39
N THR A 186 15.52 -2.20 5.39
CA THR A 186 14.64 -3.28 4.91
C THR A 186 13.46 -2.69 4.15
N PHE A 187 12.97 -3.43 3.16
CA PHE A 187 11.82 -3.00 2.36
C PHE A 187 10.89 -4.17 2.06
N ALA A 188 9.60 -3.97 2.24
CA ALA A 188 8.57 -4.95 1.90
C ALA A 188 7.54 -4.36 0.93
N TYR A 189 7.34 -5.00 -0.21
CA TYR A 189 6.25 -4.63 -1.12
C TYR A 189 4.90 -4.90 -0.48
N ASN A 190 4.02 -3.91 -0.51
CA ASN A 190 2.61 -4.06 -0.17
C ASN A 190 1.69 -3.82 -1.39
N MET A 191 2.23 -3.35 -2.50
CA MET A 191 1.51 -3.18 -3.76
C MET A 191 2.44 -3.38 -4.96
N LYS A 192 2.02 -4.27 -5.87
CA LYS A 192 2.61 -4.43 -7.20
C LYS A 192 1.50 -4.63 -8.21
N SER A 193 1.39 -3.71 -9.16
CA SER A 193 0.44 -3.81 -10.26
C SER A 193 1.07 -3.31 -11.54
N LYS A 194 0.94 -4.07 -12.61
CA LYS A 194 1.39 -3.64 -13.93
C LYS A 194 0.55 -2.50 -14.50
N PHE A 195 -0.73 -2.44 -14.12
CA PHE A 195 -1.63 -1.40 -14.58
C PHE A 195 -2.90 -1.34 -13.73
N ILE A 196 -3.15 -0.19 -13.13
CA ILE A 196 -4.39 0.14 -12.42
C ILE A 196 -5.21 1.02 -13.36
N PRO A 197 -6.40 0.53 -13.84
CA PRO A 197 -7.18 1.21 -14.88
C PRO A 197 -8.07 2.35 -14.36
N TYR A 198 -7.87 2.79 -13.15
CA TYR A 198 -8.74 3.78 -12.49
C TYR A 198 -7.94 4.99 -11.99
N PRO A 199 -8.51 6.21 -12.07
CA PRO A 199 -9.75 6.54 -12.78
C PRO A 199 -9.55 6.40 -14.31
N VAL A 200 -10.66 6.19 -15.05
CA VAL A 200 -10.60 5.90 -16.49
C VAL A 200 -10.01 7.08 -17.30
N SER A 201 -10.26 8.31 -16.85
CA SER A 201 -9.75 9.54 -17.50
C SER A 201 -8.24 9.69 -17.40
N GLU A 202 -7.66 9.25 -16.26
CA GLU A 202 -6.22 9.33 -15.98
C GLU A 202 -5.80 8.14 -15.12
N PRO A 203 -5.56 6.96 -15.73
CA PRO A 203 -5.23 5.76 -14.97
C PRO A 203 -3.96 5.92 -14.12
N ILE A 204 -4.03 5.47 -12.86
CA ILE A 204 -2.85 5.38 -11.96
C ILE A 204 -1.70 4.63 -12.66
N GLY A 205 -2.03 3.58 -13.45
CA GLY A 205 -1.06 2.86 -14.24
C GLY A 205 -0.22 1.88 -13.42
N LYS A 206 1.08 1.77 -13.72
CA LYS A 206 2.01 0.89 -12.98
C LYS A 206 2.22 1.40 -11.56
N VAL A 207 2.23 0.47 -10.60
CA VAL A 207 2.58 0.73 -9.21
C VAL A 207 3.49 -0.37 -8.67
N GLU A 208 4.60 0.02 -8.07
CA GLU A 208 5.45 -0.81 -7.20
C GLU A 208 5.75 0.01 -5.95
N SER A 209 5.11 -0.36 -4.84
CA SER A 209 5.12 0.41 -3.59
C SER A 209 5.22 -0.51 -2.38
N GLY A 210 5.66 0.04 -1.25
CA GLY A 210 5.83 -0.74 -0.05
C GLY A 210 5.93 0.09 1.21
N ILE A 211 6.51 -0.56 2.22
CA ILE A 211 6.90 0.02 3.50
C ILE A 211 8.37 -0.28 3.74
N ALA A 212 9.09 0.64 4.40
CA ALA A 212 10.51 0.52 4.64
C ALA A 212 10.86 0.80 6.11
N THR A 213 11.88 0.14 6.62
CA THR A 213 12.45 0.43 7.94
C THR A 213 13.94 0.70 7.80
N PHE A 214 14.40 1.80 8.40
CA PHE A 214 15.82 2.14 8.55
C PHE A 214 16.15 2.09 10.04
N SER A 215 17.29 1.54 10.40
CA SER A 215 17.70 1.38 11.80
C SER A 215 19.19 1.64 11.97
N LYS A 216 19.58 2.42 13.00
CA LYS A 216 20.96 2.54 13.47
C LYS A 216 21.45 1.29 14.20
N TYR A 217 20.53 0.38 14.53
CA TYR A 217 20.84 -0.85 15.24
C TYR A 217 20.92 -2.06 14.30
N GLN A 218 21.74 -3.04 14.68
CA GLN A 218 21.86 -4.31 13.98
C GLN A 218 20.48 -4.98 13.84
N THR A 219 20.22 -5.51 12.67
CA THR A 219 19.01 -6.29 12.39
C THR A 219 19.41 -7.72 12.05
N SER A 220 19.11 -8.68 12.91
CA SER A 220 19.45 -10.10 12.73
C SER A 220 18.63 -10.76 11.63
N SER A 221 17.37 -10.34 11.49
CA SER A 221 16.47 -10.84 10.45
C SER A 221 15.31 -9.88 10.23
N ALA A 222 14.71 -9.96 9.03
CA ALA A 222 13.48 -9.23 8.71
C ALA A 222 12.51 -10.12 7.94
N GLU A 223 11.22 -9.88 8.17
CA GLU A 223 10.13 -10.65 7.57
C GLU A 223 8.99 -9.73 7.14
N ARG A 224 8.38 -10.08 5.99
CA ARG A 224 7.10 -9.57 5.56
C ARG A 224 6.01 -10.56 5.95
N ILE A 225 5.06 -10.13 6.78
CA ILE A 225 3.90 -10.94 7.18
C ILE A 225 2.66 -10.38 6.51
N SER A 226 2.03 -11.15 5.61
CA SER A 226 0.81 -10.73 4.91
C SER A 226 -0.34 -10.50 5.88
N LEU A 227 -1.04 -9.39 5.72
CA LEU A 227 -2.30 -9.12 6.42
C LEU A 227 -3.50 -9.61 5.60
N PRO A 228 -4.68 -9.83 6.21
CA PRO A 228 -5.89 -10.19 5.49
C PRO A 228 -6.26 -9.19 4.39
N GLU A 229 -6.71 -9.69 3.24
CA GLU A 229 -7.18 -8.84 2.15
C GLU A 229 -8.55 -8.22 2.49
N SER A 230 -8.70 -6.91 2.23
CA SER A 230 -9.94 -6.17 2.48
C SER A 230 -10.93 -6.27 1.32
N PHE A 231 -10.45 -6.52 0.10
CA PHE A 231 -11.25 -6.43 -1.11
C PHE A 231 -11.50 -7.79 -1.76
N SER A 232 -12.66 -7.91 -2.41
CA SER A 232 -13.01 -9.07 -3.24
C SER A 232 -12.54 -8.87 -4.69
N TRP A 233 -12.54 -9.97 -5.47
CA TRP A 233 -12.35 -9.89 -6.92
C TRP A 233 -13.49 -9.05 -7.57
N PRO A 234 -13.22 -8.18 -8.55
CA PRO A 234 -11.92 -7.94 -9.20
C PRO A 234 -11.03 -6.90 -8.50
N LYS A 235 -11.55 -6.09 -7.57
CA LYS A 235 -10.81 -4.98 -6.92
C LYS A 235 -9.48 -5.44 -6.30
N LYS A 236 -9.43 -6.61 -5.67
CA LYS A 236 -8.23 -7.14 -5.03
C LYS A 236 -7.04 -7.33 -5.99
N THR A 237 -7.29 -7.47 -7.30
CA THR A 237 -6.22 -7.71 -8.29
C THR A 237 -5.30 -6.51 -8.50
N VAL A 238 -5.80 -5.31 -8.16
CA VAL A 238 -5.11 -4.03 -8.33
C VAL A 238 -5.07 -3.21 -7.05
N ASN A 239 -5.23 -3.86 -5.90
CA ASN A 239 -5.24 -3.22 -4.59
C ASN A 239 -4.07 -3.68 -3.72
N PHE A 240 -3.88 -2.99 -2.59
CA PHE A 240 -2.83 -3.28 -1.64
C PHE A 240 -2.92 -4.71 -1.09
N LYS A 241 -1.75 -5.34 -0.96
CA LYS A 241 -1.52 -6.57 -0.19
C LYS A 241 -0.82 -6.16 1.09
N ARG A 242 -1.58 -5.54 2.01
CA ARG A 242 -1.07 -5.00 3.27
C ARG A 242 -0.23 -6.03 4.03
N CYS A 243 0.77 -5.58 4.76
CA CYS A 243 1.67 -6.45 5.51
C CYS A 243 2.23 -5.75 6.75
N LEU A 244 2.77 -6.55 7.65
CA LEU A 244 3.72 -6.10 8.66
C LEU A 244 5.13 -6.29 8.09
N LEU A 245 5.99 -5.29 8.24
CA LEU A 245 7.43 -5.41 8.06
C LEU A 245 8.05 -5.51 9.44
N VAL A 246 8.54 -6.69 9.77
CA VAL A 246 9.07 -7.03 11.08
C VAL A 246 10.58 -7.07 11.01
N ASN A 247 11.26 -6.27 11.84
CA ASN A 247 12.70 -6.28 12.00
C ASN A 247 13.05 -6.75 13.41
N ARG A 248 14.03 -7.66 13.53
CA ARG A 248 14.48 -8.23 14.79
C ARG A 248 15.87 -7.72 15.13
N THR A 249 16.00 -7.05 16.27
CA THR A 249 17.24 -6.48 16.76
C THR A 249 17.62 -7.19 18.05
N PRO A 250 18.76 -7.91 18.11
CA PRO A 250 19.24 -8.57 19.33
C PRO A 250 19.52 -7.54 20.43
N VAL A 251 19.13 -7.85 21.66
CA VAL A 251 19.37 -7.02 22.84
C VAL A 251 20.51 -7.60 23.65
N TYR A 252 21.49 -6.78 23.94
CA TYR A 252 22.66 -7.14 24.74
C TYR A 252 22.52 -6.55 26.15
N ASP A 253 23.19 -7.18 27.14
CA ASP A 253 23.36 -6.58 28.45
C ASP A 253 24.43 -5.45 28.43
N LYS A 254 24.65 -4.78 29.56
CA LYS A 254 25.64 -3.71 29.66
C LYS A 254 27.07 -4.16 29.38
N ASP A 255 27.37 -5.41 29.68
CA ASP A 255 28.68 -6.03 29.46
C ASP A 255 28.87 -6.49 28.01
N GLY A 256 27.80 -6.41 27.19
CA GLY A 256 27.82 -6.77 25.78
C GLY A 256 27.52 -8.23 25.47
N ASN A 257 27.03 -9.00 26.49
CA ASN A 257 26.58 -10.36 26.28
C ASN A 257 25.16 -10.38 25.67
N ASP A 258 24.91 -11.36 24.81
CA ASP A 258 23.58 -11.57 24.23
C ASP A 258 22.61 -12.03 25.32
N THR A 259 21.50 -11.32 25.48
CA THR A 259 20.44 -11.65 26.45
C THR A 259 19.53 -12.77 25.97
N GLY A 260 19.63 -13.19 24.71
CA GLY A 260 18.70 -14.09 24.03
C GLY A 260 17.31 -13.47 23.82
N LYS A 261 17.18 -12.14 23.99
CA LYS A 261 15.96 -11.37 23.73
C LYS A 261 16.17 -10.43 22.55
N GLU A 262 15.08 -10.09 21.93
CA GLU A 262 15.07 -9.17 20.77
C GLU A 262 14.15 -7.98 21.06
N LEU A 263 14.49 -6.82 20.51
CA LEU A 263 13.53 -5.77 20.26
C LEU A 263 12.96 -5.97 18.84
N VAL A 264 11.66 -6.22 18.80
CA VAL A 264 10.92 -6.50 17.58
C VAL A 264 10.23 -5.22 17.12
N PHE A 265 10.74 -4.63 16.03
CA PHE A 265 10.14 -3.49 15.38
C PHE A 265 9.13 -3.96 14.34
N VAL A 266 7.91 -3.42 14.39
CA VAL A 266 6.80 -3.79 13.52
C VAL A 266 6.28 -2.54 12.81
N ASN A 267 6.74 -2.31 11.59
CA ASN A 267 6.24 -1.24 10.74
C ASN A 267 5.00 -1.73 9.99
N MET A 268 3.96 -0.91 9.93
CA MET A 268 2.71 -1.25 9.27
C MET A 268 2.01 -0.05 8.63
N HIS A 269 1.14 -0.35 7.66
CA HIS A 269 0.14 0.53 7.12
C HIS A 269 -1.15 -0.28 6.95
N LEU A 270 -2.13 -0.04 7.82
CA LEU A 270 -3.40 -0.78 7.80
C LEU A 270 -4.36 -0.21 6.75
N GLU A 271 -5.49 -0.89 6.54
CA GLU A 271 -6.43 -0.54 5.49
C GLU A 271 -7.18 0.76 5.80
N GLY A 272 -7.15 1.70 4.85
CA GLY A 272 -7.86 2.97 4.93
C GLY A 272 -9.31 2.86 4.45
N TYR A 273 -9.54 2.18 3.34
CA TYR A 273 -10.86 2.03 2.72
C TYR A 273 -11.38 0.62 2.95
N ASP A 274 -12.19 0.45 3.98
CA ASP A 274 -12.55 -0.88 4.49
C ASP A 274 -13.75 -1.48 3.76
N GLU A 275 -13.53 -2.57 3.04
CA GLU A 275 -14.59 -3.50 2.64
C GLU A 275 -14.44 -4.79 3.47
N ASN A 276 -15.56 -5.43 3.83
CA ASN A 276 -15.59 -6.74 4.51
C ASN A 276 -14.91 -6.81 5.89
N ASN A 277 -14.87 -5.72 6.64
CA ASN A 277 -14.15 -5.61 7.92
C ASN A 277 -12.65 -5.96 7.80
N GLY A 278 -12.02 -5.60 6.69
CA GLY A 278 -10.62 -5.89 6.41
C GLY A 278 -9.70 -5.26 7.44
N ARG A 279 -9.91 -3.98 7.79
CA ARG A 279 -9.14 -3.24 8.81
C ARG A 279 -9.16 -3.97 10.16
N LYS A 280 -10.34 -4.32 10.67
CA LYS A 280 -10.46 -5.06 11.93
C LYS A 280 -9.72 -6.40 11.91
N LYS A 281 -9.81 -7.16 10.81
CA LYS A 281 -9.07 -8.42 10.65
C LYS A 281 -7.56 -8.20 10.60
N GLN A 282 -7.10 -7.12 9.97
CA GLN A 282 -5.69 -6.75 9.92
C GLN A 282 -5.18 -6.36 11.31
N THR A 283 -5.93 -5.51 12.03
CA THR A 283 -5.64 -5.11 13.41
C THR A 283 -5.54 -6.33 14.34
N ASN A 284 -6.52 -7.24 14.30
CA ASN A 284 -6.50 -8.45 15.13
C ASN A 284 -5.26 -9.30 14.83
N LYS A 285 -4.89 -9.47 13.54
CA LYS A 285 -3.69 -10.23 13.18
C LYS A 285 -2.41 -9.58 13.68
N MET A 286 -2.32 -8.26 13.64
CA MET A 286 -1.21 -7.50 14.20
C MET A 286 -1.13 -7.70 15.72
N ILE A 287 -2.26 -7.54 16.43
CA ILE A 287 -2.35 -7.76 17.89
C ILE A 287 -1.92 -9.18 18.25
N ASP A 288 -2.41 -10.20 17.55
CA ASP A 288 -2.02 -11.59 17.76
C ASP A 288 -0.51 -11.81 17.56
N PHE A 289 0.09 -11.11 16.60
CA PHE A 289 1.52 -11.19 16.34
C PHE A 289 2.32 -10.58 17.48
N ILE A 290 2.02 -9.35 17.90
CA ILE A 290 2.79 -8.67 18.96
C ILE A 290 2.66 -9.40 20.30
N LYS A 291 1.47 -9.93 20.63
CA LYS A 291 1.25 -10.76 21.83
C LYS A 291 2.14 -12.03 21.83
N LYS A 292 2.28 -12.69 20.69
CA LYS A 292 3.16 -13.85 20.54
C LYS A 292 4.63 -13.50 20.72
N GLU A 293 5.06 -12.34 20.26
CA GLU A 293 6.44 -11.89 20.46
C GLU A 293 6.70 -11.54 21.93
N TYR A 294 5.80 -10.82 22.57
CA TYR A 294 5.90 -10.51 24.01
C TYR A 294 5.94 -11.78 24.87
N ALA A 295 5.12 -12.79 24.57
CA ALA A 295 5.09 -14.06 25.28
C ALA A 295 6.43 -14.83 25.20
N LYS A 296 7.29 -14.54 24.21
CA LYS A 296 8.67 -15.07 24.14
C LYS A 296 9.63 -14.28 25.05
N GLY A 297 9.16 -13.21 25.70
CA GLY A 297 9.94 -12.27 26.51
C GLY A 297 10.68 -11.24 25.67
N ASN A 298 10.30 -11.05 24.41
CA ASN A 298 10.82 -10.00 23.56
C ASN A 298 10.23 -8.64 23.94
N TYR A 299 10.91 -7.58 23.56
CA TYR A 299 10.42 -6.22 23.56
C TYR A 299 9.74 -5.96 22.21
N VAL A 300 8.65 -5.17 22.20
CA VAL A 300 7.91 -4.91 20.95
C VAL A 300 7.56 -3.44 20.81
N ILE A 301 7.86 -2.87 19.64
CA ILE A 301 7.38 -1.56 19.21
C ILE A 301 6.71 -1.74 17.85
N ALA A 302 5.39 -1.61 17.82
CA ALA A 302 4.60 -1.61 16.60
C ALA A 302 4.14 -0.19 16.30
N GLY A 303 4.37 0.30 15.09
CA GLY A 303 4.02 1.68 14.72
C GLY A 303 3.77 1.82 13.23
N GLY A 304 3.18 2.94 12.85
CA GLY A 304 2.82 3.24 11.48
C GLY A 304 1.50 3.97 11.35
N ASP A 305 0.94 3.90 10.17
CA ASP A 305 -0.39 4.37 9.86
C ASP A 305 -1.42 3.27 10.15
N PHE A 306 -2.17 3.44 11.23
CA PHE A 306 -3.23 2.53 11.65
C PHE A 306 -4.52 2.73 10.86
N ASN A 307 -4.71 3.89 10.24
CA ASN A 307 -6.00 4.32 9.70
C ASN A 307 -7.14 4.23 10.76
N GLN A 308 -6.76 4.33 12.01
CA GLN A 308 -7.64 4.26 13.20
C GLN A 308 -7.12 5.22 14.28
N THR A 309 -8.04 5.90 14.93
CA THR A 309 -7.76 6.66 16.16
C THR A 309 -7.80 5.69 17.35
N PHE A 310 -6.90 5.82 18.32
CA PHE A 310 -6.94 5.00 19.54
C PHE A 310 -8.01 5.53 20.51
N SER A 311 -8.75 4.62 21.17
CA SER A 311 -9.87 5.01 22.07
C SER A 311 -9.46 5.77 23.32
N ASN A 312 -8.16 5.77 23.66
CA ASN A 312 -7.59 6.53 24.79
C ASN A 312 -7.09 7.94 24.41
N VAL A 313 -7.32 8.38 23.17
CA VAL A 313 -6.86 9.69 22.69
C VAL A 313 -8.06 10.66 22.55
N ASP A 314 -7.92 11.83 23.10
CA ASP A 314 -8.90 12.90 22.88
C ASP A 314 -8.71 13.53 21.49
N SER A 315 -9.63 13.24 20.58
CA SER A 315 -9.67 13.77 19.21
C SER A 315 -10.62 14.97 19.06
N SER A 316 -11.16 15.51 20.14
CA SER A 316 -12.16 16.61 20.10
C SER A 316 -11.63 17.90 19.47
N MET A 317 -10.31 18.11 19.43
CA MET A 317 -9.67 19.22 18.74
C MET A 317 -9.74 19.11 17.21
N TYR A 318 -10.00 17.91 16.69
CA TYR A 318 -10.07 17.62 15.25
C TYR A 318 -11.42 16.97 14.93
N PRO A 319 -12.53 17.75 15.03
CA PRO A 319 -13.88 17.22 14.81
C PRO A 319 -14.03 16.73 13.38
N PHE A 320 -14.79 15.66 13.23
CA PHE A 320 -15.06 15.08 11.93
C PHE A 320 -16.10 15.90 11.17
N HIS A 321 -15.87 16.17 9.89
CA HIS A 321 -16.75 16.91 9.01
C HIS A 321 -17.69 15.92 8.29
N ASP A 322 -18.99 15.98 8.59
CA ASP A 322 -20.00 15.02 8.08
C ASP A 322 -20.04 14.94 6.54
N GLU A 323 -19.70 16.00 5.83
CA GLU A 323 -19.65 16.05 4.36
C GLU A 323 -18.55 15.15 3.76
N LEU A 324 -17.55 14.74 4.55
CA LEU A 324 -16.46 13.86 4.10
C LEU A 324 -16.66 12.40 4.47
N LYS A 325 -17.77 12.08 5.18
CA LYS A 325 -18.03 10.75 5.72
C LYS A 325 -18.08 9.64 4.67
N ASP A 326 -18.63 9.94 3.50
CA ASP A 326 -18.70 8.97 2.39
C ASP A 326 -17.35 8.75 1.68
N LEU A 327 -16.37 9.62 1.94
CA LEU A 327 -15.04 9.53 1.34
C LEU A 327 -14.09 8.73 2.23
N TYR A 328 -13.92 9.15 3.47
CA TYR A 328 -13.06 8.49 4.44
C TYR A 328 -13.50 8.84 5.87
N GLU A 329 -13.67 7.83 6.70
CA GLU A 329 -13.92 7.96 8.14
C GLU A 329 -12.96 7.05 8.91
N PRO A 330 -12.06 7.60 9.76
CA PRO A 330 -11.21 6.77 10.60
C PRO A 330 -12.06 5.97 11.59
N GLN A 331 -11.74 4.68 11.75
CA GLN A 331 -12.35 3.86 12.79
C GLN A 331 -11.62 4.07 14.12
N THR A 332 -12.24 3.62 15.21
CA THR A 332 -11.60 3.61 16.52
C THR A 332 -11.04 2.22 16.81
N LEU A 333 -9.76 2.16 17.21
CA LEU A 333 -9.18 0.98 17.82
C LEU A 333 -9.41 1.05 19.31
N ASP A 334 -10.18 0.11 19.88
CA ASP A 334 -10.32 -0.02 21.33
C ASP A 334 -9.01 -0.54 21.92
N VAL A 335 -8.36 0.29 22.77
CA VAL A 335 -7.07 -0.07 23.39
C VAL A 335 -7.18 -1.31 24.29
N ASN A 336 -8.39 -1.65 24.78
CA ASN A 336 -8.62 -2.87 25.55
C ASN A 336 -8.43 -4.15 24.72
N ASP A 337 -8.64 -4.09 23.38
CA ASP A 337 -8.41 -5.23 22.48
C ASP A 337 -6.92 -5.61 22.44
N VAL A 338 -6.02 -4.64 22.65
CA VAL A 338 -4.57 -4.86 22.64
C VAL A 338 -4.11 -5.65 23.87
N GLY A 339 -4.79 -5.47 25.00
CA GLY A 339 -4.52 -6.18 26.26
C GLY A 339 -3.53 -5.44 27.14
N SER A 340 -3.45 -5.88 28.43
CA SER A 340 -2.72 -5.20 29.50
C SER A 340 -1.18 -5.23 29.36
N ASP A 341 -0.64 -6.06 28.48
CA ASP A 341 0.81 -6.17 28.26
C ASP A 341 1.38 -5.08 27.34
N PHE A 342 0.48 -4.22 26.78
CA PHE A 342 0.82 -3.18 25.82
C PHE A 342 0.12 -1.88 26.16
N THR A 343 0.75 -0.78 25.76
CA THR A 343 0.15 0.57 25.83
C THR A 343 0.14 1.20 24.43
N CYS A 344 -0.97 1.85 24.12
CA CYS A 344 -1.17 2.58 22.85
C CYS A 344 -0.84 4.05 23.03
N TYR A 345 0.01 4.58 22.17
CA TYR A 345 0.51 5.95 22.19
C TYR A 345 0.20 6.67 20.89
N MET A 346 -0.54 7.76 20.97
CA MET A 346 -0.84 8.67 19.88
C MET A 346 -0.93 10.09 20.47
N ASP A 347 -0.12 10.99 19.94
CA ASP A 347 -0.10 12.38 20.39
C ASP A 347 -1.15 13.20 19.62
N ASN A 348 -1.89 14.04 20.34
CA ASN A 348 -2.95 14.90 19.78
C ASN A 348 -2.58 16.38 19.75
N THR A 349 -1.34 16.74 20.03
CA THR A 349 -0.88 18.17 20.00
C THR A 349 -0.86 18.72 18.58
N ASN A 350 -0.62 17.89 17.58
CA ASN A 350 -0.74 18.18 16.16
C ASN A 350 -1.50 17.06 15.46
N PRO A 351 -2.28 17.34 14.40
CA PRO A 351 -2.92 16.30 13.63
C PRO A 351 -1.87 15.45 12.89
N THR A 352 -2.08 14.15 12.82
CA THR A 352 -1.14 13.27 12.11
C THR A 352 -1.43 13.18 10.62
N CYS A 353 -2.66 13.47 10.19
CA CYS A 353 -3.05 13.44 8.78
C CYS A 353 -4.08 14.54 8.47
N ARG A 354 -4.17 14.96 7.22
CA ARG A 354 -5.18 15.86 6.68
C ARG A 354 -5.96 15.21 5.54
N SER A 355 -7.16 15.74 5.25
CA SER A 355 -7.90 15.35 4.05
C SER A 355 -7.20 15.82 2.76
N LEU A 356 -7.55 15.17 1.64
CA LEU A 356 -7.04 15.46 0.31
C LEU A 356 -8.17 15.87 -0.66
N ASP A 357 -9.33 16.25 -0.14
CA ASP A 357 -10.48 16.74 -0.91
C ASP A 357 -10.15 18.05 -1.65
N LYS A 358 -9.21 18.83 -1.13
CA LYS A 358 -8.76 20.10 -1.69
C LYS A 358 -7.26 20.32 -1.42
N VAL A 359 -6.67 21.23 -2.20
CA VAL A 359 -5.26 21.67 -2.01
C VAL A 359 -5.11 22.39 -0.67
N TYR A 360 -4.08 22.05 0.10
CA TYR A 360 -3.81 22.62 1.43
C TYR A 360 -3.14 23.99 1.37
N LYS A 361 -2.20 24.16 0.44
CA LYS A 361 -1.47 25.40 0.26
C LYS A 361 -2.43 26.57 -0.02
N ASP A 362 -2.26 27.63 0.71
CA ASP A 362 -3.08 28.85 0.59
C ASP A 362 -4.58 28.67 0.96
N ALA A 363 -4.96 27.51 1.55
CA ALA A 363 -6.31 27.26 2.03
C ALA A 363 -6.55 27.87 3.43
N ASP A 364 -7.82 28.03 3.79
CA ASP A 364 -8.22 28.27 5.19
C ASP A 364 -8.04 26.97 5.99
N THR A 365 -6.92 26.88 6.69
CA THR A 365 -6.55 25.69 7.48
C THR A 365 -7.39 25.52 8.74
N THR A 366 -8.17 26.52 9.16
CA THR A 366 -9.05 26.40 10.35
C THR A 366 -10.26 25.51 10.08
N ASN A 367 -10.66 25.38 8.81
CA ASN A 367 -11.77 24.53 8.34
C ASN A 367 -11.29 23.35 7.49
N PHE A 368 -10.09 22.85 7.76
CA PHE A 368 -9.59 21.64 7.10
C PHE A 368 -9.96 20.41 7.94
N GLN A 369 -10.23 19.27 7.28
CA GLN A 369 -10.41 18.02 8.00
C GLN A 369 -9.04 17.45 8.38
N TYR A 370 -8.86 17.20 9.66
CA TYR A 370 -7.66 16.57 10.23
C TYR A 370 -8.02 15.25 10.90
N TYR A 371 -7.00 14.37 11.00
CA TYR A 371 -7.12 13.05 11.58
C TYR A 371 -5.95 12.75 12.52
N LEU A 372 -6.21 11.84 13.49
CA LEU A 372 -5.20 11.21 14.34
C LEU A 372 -5.21 9.73 14.02
N ILE A 373 -4.30 9.26 13.15
CA ILE A 373 -4.29 7.88 12.63
C ILE A 373 -2.92 7.22 12.65
N ASP A 374 -1.86 7.97 12.99
CA ASP A 374 -0.49 7.48 13.11
C ASP A 374 -0.09 7.42 14.58
N GLY A 375 0.61 6.35 14.98
CA GLY A 375 1.02 6.18 16.37
C GLY A 375 1.80 4.90 16.62
N PHE A 376 1.86 4.46 17.90
CA PHE A 376 2.61 3.31 18.34
C PHE A 376 1.84 2.46 19.35
N ILE A 377 2.09 1.16 19.33
CA ILE A 377 1.71 0.20 20.37
C ILE A 377 3.02 -0.41 20.91
N VAL A 378 3.27 -0.24 22.20
CA VAL A 378 4.53 -0.60 22.83
C VAL A 378 4.30 -1.60 23.96
N SER A 379 5.14 -2.61 24.06
CA SER A 379 5.09 -3.59 25.14
C SER A 379 5.54 -2.98 26.47
N ASN A 380 4.86 -3.32 27.57
CA ASN A 380 5.07 -2.71 28.90
C ASN A 380 6.39 -3.07 29.60
N ASN A 381 7.23 -3.90 28.96
CA ASN A 381 8.62 -4.12 29.38
C ASN A 381 9.61 -3.09 28.78
N LEU A 382 9.08 -2.08 28.10
CA LEU A 382 9.80 -0.87 27.67
C LEU A 382 9.27 0.33 28.43
N LYS A 383 10.15 1.26 28.80
CA LYS A 383 9.75 2.54 29.38
C LYS A 383 9.58 3.56 28.26
N VAL A 384 8.40 4.15 28.14
CA VAL A 384 8.13 5.25 27.20
C VAL A 384 8.36 6.59 27.90
N GLU A 385 9.26 7.40 27.34
CA GLU A 385 9.59 8.73 27.86
C GLU A 385 8.69 9.80 27.28
N SER A 386 8.41 9.73 25.97
CA SER A 386 7.54 10.68 25.28
C SER A 386 7.01 10.14 23.97
N VAL A 387 5.90 10.70 23.50
CA VAL A 387 5.42 10.61 22.12
C VAL A 387 5.08 12.01 21.64
N ASN A 388 5.49 12.37 20.42
CA ASN A 388 5.29 13.69 19.85
C ASN A 388 4.96 13.63 18.38
N THR A 389 3.99 14.41 17.93
CA THR A 389 3.68 14.66 16.53
C THR A 389 4.32 15.98 16.11
N TYR A 390 5.24 15.93 15.15
CA TYR A 390 5.95 17.10 14.67
C TYR A 390 5.22 17.73 13.49
N ASN A 391 4.90 19.00 13.59
CA ASN A 391 4.20 19.71 12.54
C ASN A 391 5.14 20.03 11.36
N SER A 392 5.01 19.28 10.27
CA SER A 392 5.69 19.56 9.00
C SER A 392 4.95 20.58 8.14
N TYR A 393 3.85 21.16 8.67
CA TYR A 393 2.91 22.02 7.93
C TYR A 393 2.34 21.33 6.69
N PHE A 394 2.35 19.99 6.68
CA PHE A 394 1.94 19.15 5.55
C PHE A 394 2.65 19.54 4.22
N ALA A 395 3.83 20.15 4.31
CA ALA A 395 4.55 20.64 3.14
C ALA A 395 4.97 19.51 2.20
N PRO A 396 5.62 18.41 2.67
CA PRO A 396 6.02 17.32 1.79
C PRO A 396 4.95 16.24 1.58
N CYS A 397 3.93 16.16 2.48
CA CYS A 397 2.97 15.07 2.54
C CYS A 397 1.70 15.48 3.26
N ASP A 398 0.64 14.69 3.12
CA ASP A 398 -0.63 14.79 3.85
C ASP A 398 -0.58 14.19 5.28
N HIS A 399 0.55 13.62 5.68
CA HIS A 399 0.82 13.19 7.04
C HIS A 399 1.91 14.02 7.70
N ASN A 400 1.80 14.16 9.02
CA ASN A 400 2.83 14.67 9.90
C ASN A 400 3.56 13.51 10.58
N PRO A 401 4.87 13.61 10.80
CA PRO A 401 5.62 12.54 11.44
C PRO A 401 5.35 12.44 12.94
N VAL A 402 5.36 11.20 13.44
CA VAL A 402 5.25 10.90 14.86
C VAL A 402 6.52 10.22 15.35
N MET A 403 7.03 10.62 16.50
CA MET A 403 8.20 10.01 17.11
C MET A 403 7.90 9.62 18.56
N ILE A 404 8.27 8.40 18.91
CA ILE A 404 8.26 7.89 20.28
C ILE A 404 9.68 7.72 20.79
N HIS A 405 9.89 8.05 22.05
CA HIS A 405 11.15 7.89 22.75
C HIS A 405 10.98 6.83 23.84
N VAL A 406 11.75 5.77 23.76
CA VAL A 406 11.66 4.62 24.66
C VAL A 406 13.03 4.25 25.23
N THR A 407 13.05 3.62 26.40
CA THR A 407 14.25 3.07 27.04
C THR A 407 14.03 1.59 27.35
N ILE A 408 15.05 0.75 27.06
CA ILE A 408 15.09 -0.63 27.53
C ILE A 408 15.62 -0.60 28.97
N GLU A 409 14.76 -0.87 29.93
CA GLU A 409 15.19 -0.88 31.35
C GLU A 409 16.24 -1.96 31.63
N GLU A 410 17.03 -1.74 32.69
CA GLU A 410 18.15 -2.59 33.08
C GLU A 410 17.76 -4.04 33.45
#